data_a120c469b4748970747c344edd119d62
#
_entry.id   a120c469b4748970747c344edd119d62
#
_cell.length_a   1.000
_cell.length_b   1.000
_cell.length_c   1.000
_cell.angle_alpha   90.00
_cell.angle_beta   90.00
_cell.angle_gamma   90.00
#
_symmetry.space_group_name_H-M   'P 1'
#
loop_
_entity.id
_entity.type
_entity.pdbx_description
1 polymer ?
#
loop_
_entity_poly.entity_id
_entity_poly.type
_entity_poly.pdbx_seq_one_letter_code
_entity_poly.pdbx_strand_id
1 'polypeptide(L)'
;FTQDISEANSAKKLVDQIEQANLSVDLLINNAGYGRWGKFEDFTKDDYADMIQLNITSLTDLCHLFMPAMANKGEGGVINIGSSASFLPVPYASVYSSTKAYVLMFSEALRYEYADRNIRIMASCPGATDSNFRNIASEKSSERLKKRISKMKDEGHVGDSCDRVSKETLEAFLQNKHYVVPGKGNSKFAFLPRILSRARVLKITGDTFKKHTAS
;
A
#
# COMPACT_ATOMS: atom_id res chain seq x y z
N PHE A 1 -1.22 18.61 11.80
CA PHE A 1 -2.67 18.39 11.53
C PHE A 1 -2.99 16.91 11.73
N THR A 2 -4.12 16.63 12.36
CA THR A 2 -4.64 15.27 12.54
C THR A 2 -5.98 15.16 11.83
N GLN A 3 -6.09 14.21 10.88
CA GLN A 3 -7.31 13.96 10.13
C GLN A 3 -7.49 12.47 9.91
N ASP A 4 -8.67 11.94 10.23
CA ASP A 4 -9.04 10.60 9.80
C ASP A 4 -9.40 10.66 8.31
N ILE A 5 -8.54 10.07 7.49
CA ILE A 5 -8.73 10.06 6.03
C ILE A 5 -9.53 8.84 5.53
N SER A 6 -10.10 8.02 6.41
CA SER A 6 -11.02 6.95 6.04
C SER A 6 -12.42 7.47 5.71
N GLU A 7 -12.78 8.68 6.17
CA GLU A 7 -14.06 9.31 5.90
C GLU A 7 -14.10 9.97 4.51
N ALA A 8 -15.28 10.01 3.90
CA ALA A 8 -15.51 10.75 2.66
C ALA A 8 -15.18 12.25 2.84
N ASN A 9 -14.59 12.88 1.83
CA ASN A 9 -14.18 14.29 1.81
C ASN A 9 -13.11 14.69 2.86
N SER A 10 -12.54 13.75 3.59
CA SER A 10 -11.51 14.03 4.61
C SER A 10 -10.22 14.55 4.01
N ALA A 11 -9.83 14.09 2.82
CA ALA A 11 -8.69 14.60 2.08
C ALA A 11 -8.82 16.12 1.82
N LYS A 12 -9.99 16.58 1.39
CA LYS A 12 -10.26 18.02 1.17
C LYS A 12 -10.14 18.81 2.47
N LYS A 13 -10.70 18.29 3.58
CA LYS A 13 -10.59 18.96 4.90
C LYS A 13 -9.13 19.12 5.33
N LEU A 14 -8.29 18.10 5.10
CA LEU A 14 -6.85 18.17 5.41
C LEU A 14 -6.14 19.24 4.56
N VAL A 15 -6.43 19.29 3.27
CA VAL A 15 -5.86 20.31 2.38
C VAL A 15 -6.25 21.71 2.81
N ASP A 16 -7.55 21.94 3.12
CA ASP A 16 -8.04 23.23 3.59
C ASP A 16 -7.33 23.70 4.87
N GLN A 17 -7.05 22.79 5.82
CA GLN A 17 -6.31 23.12 7.05
C GLN A 17 -4.86 23.55 6.73
N ILE A 18 -4.21 22.88 5.79
CA ILE A 18 -2.83 23.19 5.38
C ILE A 18 -2.78 24.54 4.66
N GLU A 19 -3.73 24.81 3.76
CA GLU A 19 -3.85 26.08 3.05
C GLU A 19 -4.13 27.25 4.00
N GLN A 20 -5.07 27.07 4.96
CA GLN A 20 -5.37 28.08 5.98
C GLN A 20 -4.16 28.41 6.87
N ALA A 21 -3.24 27.45 7.06
CA ALA A 21 -2.00 27.67 7.77
C ALA A 21 -0.91 28.31 6.90
N ASN A 22 -1.20 28.64 5.63
CA ASN A 22 -0.23 29.16 4.65
C ASN A 22 0.99 28.22 4.46
N LEU A 23 0.77 26.92 4.51
CA LEU A 23 1.81 25.92 4.29
C LEU A 23 1.69 25.31 2.89
N SER A 24 2.83 24.89 2.33
CA SER A 24 2.91 24.11 1.10
C SER A 24 3.44 22.71 1.40
N VAL A 25 3.03 21.73 0.59
CA VAL A 25 3.49 20.35 0.66
C VAL A 25 4.42 20.07 -0.50
N ASP A 26 5.67 19.73 -0.21
CA ASP A 26 6.68 19.38 -1.21
C ASP A 26 6.79 17.87 -1.41
N LEU A 27 6.42 17.08 -0.41
CA LEU A 27 6.41 15.62 -0.47
C LEU A 27 5.13 15.06 0.17
N LEU A 28 4.35 14.33 -0.62
CA LEU A 28 3.19 13.57 -0.17
C LEU A 28 3.57 12.10 0.01
N ILE A 29 3.39 11.56 1.21
CA ILE A 29 3.58 10.12 1.47
C ILE A 29 2.24 9.50 1.84
N ASN A 30 1.61 8.82 0.89
CA ASN A 30 0.37 8.09 1.09
C ASN A 30 0.64 6.73 1.72
N ASN A 31 0.76 6.71 3.05
CA ASN A 31 1.10 5.54 3.83
C ASN A 31 -0.11 4.88 4.50
N ALA A 32 -1.16 5.62 4.81
CA ALA A 32 -2.33 5.09 5.48
C ALA A 32 -3.00 3.97 4.67
N GLY A 33 -3.37 2.90 5.34
CA GLY A 33 -4.01 1.76 4.72
C GLY A 33 -4.06 0.56 5.64
N TYR A 34 -4.93 -0.38 5.34
CA TYR A 34 -5.00 -1.66 6.04
C TYR A 34 -5.43 -2.79 5.09
N GLY A 35 -5.39 -4.02 5.59
CA GLY A 35 -5.82 -5.20 4.85
C GLY A 35 -6.66 -6.12 5.71
N ARG A 36 -7.41 -7.01 5.05
CA ARG A 36 -8.18 -8.09 5.66
C ARG A 36 -7.82 -9.41 5.00
N TRP A 37 -7.72 -10.45 5.80
CA TRP A 37 -7.42 -11.81 5.36
C TRP A 37 -8.45 -12.80 5.88
N GLY A 38 -9.06 -13.55 4.99
CA GLY A 38 -10.10 -14.53 5.26
C GLY A 38 -10.76 -14.96 3.95
N LYS A 39 -11.78 -15.79 4.00
CA LYS A 39 -12.62 -16.05 2.84
C LYS A 39 -13.37 -14.78 2.45
N PHE A 40 -13.74 -14.68 1.17
CA PHE A 40 -14.43 -13.48 0.69
C PHE A 40 -15.77 -13.24 1.42
N GLU A 41 -16.47 -14.30 1.73
CA GLU A 41 -17.73 -14.28 2.47
C GLU A 41 -17.61 -14.00 3.98
N ASP A 42 -16.40 -14.04 4.55
CA ASP A 42 -16.18 -13.79 5.98
C ASP A 42 -16.36 -12.29 6.36
N PHE A 43 -16.45 -11.41 5.36
CA PHE A 43 -16.51 -9.96 5.55
C PHE A 43 -17.75 -9.35 4.90
N THR A 44 -18.23 -8.28 5.48
CA THR A 44 -19.39 -7.54 4.97
C THR A 44 -19.01 -6.65 3.78
N LYS A 45 -20.04 -6.19 3.04
CA LYS A 45 -19.87 -5.19 1.98
C LYS A 45 -19.19 -3.92 2.52
N ASP A 46 -19.58 -3.48 3.70
CA ASP A 46 -19.09 -2.24 4.30
C ASP A 46 -17.62 -2.38 4.73
N ASP A 47 -17.21 -3.55 5.23
CA ASP A 47 -15.80 -3.85 5.51
C ASP A 47 -14.89 -3.67 4.28
N TYR A 48 -15.39 -4.05 3.12
CA TYR A 48 -14.66 -3.88 1.86
C TYR A 48 -14.73 -2.44 1.34
N ALA A 49 -15.88 -1.77 1.48
CA ALA A 49 -16.06 -0.37 1.10
C ALA A 49 -15.08 0.53 1.88
N ASP A 50 -14.97 0.35 3.20
CA ASP A 50 -14.05 1.10 4.06
C ASP A 50 -12.58 0.89 3.64
N MET A 51 -12.21 -0.35 3.33
CA MET A 51 -10.85 -0.64 2.88
C MET A 51 -10.54 -0.01 1.52
N ILE A 52 -11.49 -0.02 0.59
CA ILE A 52 -11.36 0.63 -0.73
C ILE A 52 -11.31 2.15 -0.54
N GLN A 53 -12.16 2.70 0.31
CA GLN A 53 -12.18 4.12 0.63
C GLN A 53 -10.80 4.60 1.09
N LEU A 54 -10.20 3.93 2.08
CA LEU A 54 -8.90 4.35 2.60
C LEU A 54 -7.75 4.07 1.62
N ASN A 55 -7.69 2.83 1.09
CA ASN A 55 -6.53 2.40 0.31
C ASN A 55 -6.50 2.95 -1.13
N ILE A 56 -7.65 3.34 -1.69
CA ILE A 56 -7.79 3.81 -3.08
C ILE A 56 -8.29 5.25 -3.11
N THR A 57 -9.52 5.50 -2.64
CA THR A 57 -10.20 6.79 -2.83
C THR A 57 -9.42 7.91 -2.16
N SER A 58 -9.13 7.77 -0.87
CA SER A 58 -8.40 8.81 -0.11
C SER A 58 -6.99 9.06 -0.65
N LEU A 59 -6.29 8.01 -1.08
CA LEU A 59 -4.98 8.15 -1.74
C LEU A 59 -5.09 8.92 -3.05
N THR A 60 -6.09 8.58 -3.87
CA THR A 60 -6.34 9.24 -5.16
C THR A 60 -6.70 10.72 -4.95
N ASP A 61 -7.59 11.00 -4.00
CA ASP A 61 -8.01 12.36 -3.66
C ASP A 61 -6.84 13.21 -3.18
N LEU A 62 -5.97 12.68 -2.31
CA LEU A 62 -4.77 13.39 -1.84
C LEU A 62 -3.81 13.69 -3.00
N CYS A 63 -3.58 12.73 -3.89
CA CYS A 63 -2.78 13.00 -5.10
C CYS A 63 -3.42 14.09 -5.95
N HIS A 64 -4.74 14.00 -6.21
CA HIS A 64 -5.47 14.96 -7.03
C HIS A 64 -5.43 16.39 -6.45
N LEU A 65 -5.49 16.51 -5.13
CA LEU A 65 -5.53 17.82 -4.45
C LEU A 65 -4.12 18.45 -4.30
N PHE A 66 -3.07 17.67 -4.02
CA PHE A 66 -1.73 18.22 -3.78
C PHE A 66 -0.88 18.38 -5.05
N MET A 67 -0.99 17.46 -6.01
CA MET A 67 -0.11 17.45 -7.18
C MET A 67 -0.22 18.68 -8.08
N PRO A 68 -1.38 19.32 -8.28
CA PRO A 68 -1.45 20.53 -9.09
C PRO A 68 -0.59 21.68 -8.54
N ALA A 69 -0.57 21.90 -7.23
CA ALA A 69 0.26 22.92 -6.61
C ALA A 69 1.76 22.62 -6.77
N MET A 70 2.17 21.35 -6.59
CA MET A 70 3.54 20.92 -6.85
C MET A 70 3.94 21.14 -8.32
N ALA A 71 3.04 20.78 -9.25
CA ALA A 71 3.28 20.94 -10.68
C ALA A 71 3.41 22.42 -11.09
N ASN A 72 2.61 23.31 -10.51
CA ASN A 72 2.73 24.76 -10.73
C ASN A 72 4.03 25.34 -10.18
N LYS A 73 4.53 24.79 -9.07
CA LYS A 73 5.83 25.15 -8.49
C LYS A 73 7.01 24.60 -9.32
N GLY A 74 6.80 23.56 -10.12
CA GLY A 74 7.83 22.88 -10.90
C GLY A 74 8.75 21.98 -10.07
N GLU A 75 8.31 21.62 -8.85
CA GLU A 75 9.00 20.66 -7.98
C GLU A 75 8.03 20.00 -7.01
N GLY A 76 8.28 18.74 -6.71
CA GLY A 76 7.49 17.99 -5.74
C GLY A 76 7.72 16.49 -5.81
N GLY A 77 7.12 15.78 -4.87
CA GLY A 77 7.23 14.35 -4.81
C GLY A 77 6.01 13.64 -4.23
N VAL A 78 5.76 12.42 -4.71
CA VAL A 78 4.73 11.54 -4.18
C VAL A 78 5.31 10.14 -3.98
N ILE A 79 5.13 9.59 -2.79
CA ILE A 79 5.42 8.19 -2.47
C ILE A 79 4.11 7.52 -2.07
N ASN A 80 3.65 6.59 -2.89
CA ASN A 80 2.46 5.80 -2.60
C ASN A 80 2.87 4.42 -2.05
N ILE A 81 2.34 4.05 -0.89
CA ILE A 81 2.69 2.76 -0.27
C ILE A 81 1.77 1.65 -0.79
N GLY A 82 2.31 0.90 -1.74
CA GLY A 82 1.76 -0.35 -2.25
C GLY A 82 2.01 -1.53 -1.31
N SER A 83 2.33 -2.67 -1.90
CA SER A 83 2.72 -3.92 -1.20
C SER A 83 3.40 -4.86 -2.19
N SER A 84 4.16 -5.85 -1.70
CA SER A 84 4.57 -7.00 -2.53
C SER A 84 3.35 -7.74 -3.13
N ALA A 85 2.17 -7.61 -2.52
CA ALA A 85 0.90 -8.08 -3.06
C ALA A 85 0.40 -7.28 -4.29
N SER A 86 1.01 -6.13 -4.62
CA SER A 86 0.66 -5.34 -5.81
C SER A 86 0.94 -6.08 -7.13
N PHE A 87 1.85 -7.05 -7.12
CA PHE A 87 2.35 -7.70 -8.33
C PHE A 87 1.60 -8.99 -8.70
N LEU A 88 0.80 -9.55 -7.80
CA LEU A 88 0.21 -10.87 -7.98
C LEU A 88 -1.14 -11.01 -7.27
N PRO A 89 -2.03 -11.90 -7.77
CA PRO A 89 -3.27 -12.20 -7.07
C PRO A 89 -2.98 -12.92 -5.75
N VAL A 90 -3.62 -12.48 -4.67
CA VAL A 90 -3.50 -13.10 -3.35
C VAL A 90 -4.86 -13.62 -2.92
N PRO A 91 -5.17 -14.93 -3.12
CA PRO A 91 -6.37 -15.54 -2.56
C PRO A 91 -6.44 -15.34 -1.03
N TYR A 92 -7.64 -15.22 -0.51
CA TYR A 92 -7.95 -14.88 0.89
C TYR A 92 -7.52 -13.46 1.33
N ALA A 93 -7.03 -12.65 0.39
CA ALA A 93 -6.79 -11.22 0.54
C ALA A 93 -7.11 -10.50 -0.79
N SER A 94 -8.16 -10.96 -1.49
CA SER A 94 -8.47 -10.54 -2.86
C SER A 94 -8.67 -9.04 -3.00
N VAL A 95 -9.51 -8.44 -2.16
CA VAL A 95 -9.76 -6.98 -2.21
C VAL A 95 -8.51 -6.21 -1.83
N TYR A 96 -7.80 -6.62 -0.75
CA TYR A 96 -6.54 -5.96 -0.37
C TYR A 96 -5.50 -5.98 -1.48
N SER A 97 -5.21 -7.15 -2.07
CA SER A 97 -4.22 -7.23 -3.16
C SER A 97 -4.65 -6.41 -4.38
N SER A 98 -5.94 -6.34 -4.67
CA SER A 98 -6.48 -5.49 -5.74
C SER A 98 -6.30 -4.00 -5.44
N THR A 99 -6.52 -3.56 -4.19
CA THR A 99 -6.24 -2.16 -3.82
C THR A 99 -4.75 -1.81 -3.97
N LYS A 100 -3.87 -2.73 -3.61
CA LYS A 100 -2.43 -2.51 -3.73
C LYS A 100 -1.91 -2.60 -5.18
N ALA A 101 -2.54 -3.42 -6.02
CA ALA A 101 -2.29 -3.41 -7.47
C ALA A 101 -2.71 -2.09 -8.10
N TYR A 102 -3.88 -1.53 -7.70
CA TYR A 102 -4.29 -0.18 -8.09
C TYR A 102 -3.21 0.85 -7.76
N VAL A 103 -2.71 0.86 -6.53
CA VAL A 103 -1.68 1.83 -6.08
C VAL A 103 -0.43 1.78 -6.96
N LEU A 104 0.05 0.59 -7.31
CA LEU A 104 1.22 0.44 -8.17
C LEU A 104 0.95 0.99 -9.58
N MET A 105 -0.11 0.52 -10.23
CA MET A 105 -0.45 0.94 -11.60
C MET A 105 -0.77 2.44 -11.68
N PHE A 106 -1.50 2.97 -10.72
CA PHE A 106 -1.81 4.40 -10.61
C PHE A 106 -0.54 5.25 -10.47
N SER A 107 0.38 4.84 -9.61
CA SER A 107 1.64 5.56 -9.42
C SER A 107 2.52 5.56 -10.67
N GLU A 108 2.59 4.44 -11.40
CA GLU A 108 3.37 4.33 -12.63
C GLU A 108 2.75 5.18 -13.76
N ALA A 109 1.42 5.21 -13.88
CA ALA A 109 0.71 6.05 -14.85
C ALA A 109 0.93 7.55 -14.56
N LEU A 110 0.67 7.99 -13.31
CA LEU A 110 0.89 9.39 -12.93
C LEU A 110 2.34 9.81 -13.11
N ARG A 111 3.31 8.93 -12.83
CA ARG A 111 4.71 9.24 -13.06
C ARG A 111 4.99 9.61 -14.51
N TYR A 112 4.39 8.94 -15.47
CA TYR A 112 4.52 9.28 -16.89
C TYR A 112 3.82 10.60 -17.22
N GLU A 113 2.61 10.81 -16.71
CA GLU A 113 1.81 12.01 -16.96
C GLU A 113 2.46 13.30 -16.42
N TYR A 114 3.24 13.20 -15.35
CA TYR A 114 3.89 14.34 -14.69
C TYR A 114 5.41 14.41 -14.92
N ALA A 115 5.94 13.61 -15.84
CA ALA A 115 7.38 13.56 -16.10
C ALA A 115 7.97 14.90 -16.56
N ASP A 116 7.22 15.65 -17.35
CA ASP A 116 7.59 16.97 -17.88
C ASP A 116 7.37 18.12 -16.88
N ARG A 117 6.75 17.83 -15.72
CA ARG A 117 6.46 18.80 -14.66
C ARG A 117 7.41 18.72 -13.47
N ASN A 118 8.48 17.96 -13.60
CA ASN A 118 9.49 17.75 -12.54
C ASN A 118 8.92 17.20 -11.22
N ILE A 119 7.84 16.40 -11.30
CA ILE A 119 7.25 15.74 -10.14
C ILE A 119 7.73 14.29 -10.08
N ARG A 120 8.35 13.92 -8.97
CA ARG A 120 8.81 12.54 -8.74
C ARG A 120 7.68 11.73 -8.12
N ILE A 121 7.25 10.68 -8.78
CA ILE A 121 6.22 9.78 -8.27
C ILE A 121 6.78 8.36 -8.22
N MET A 122 6.60 7.70 -7.08
CA MET A 122 7.11 6.35 -6.86
C MET A 122 6.13 5.52 -6.04
N ALA A 123 5.98 4.23 -6.40
CA ALA A 123 5.35 3.25 -5.54
C ALA A 123 6.40 2.55 -4.66
N SER A 124 6.21 2.51 -3.34
CA SER A 124 6.94 1.61 -2.45
C SER A 124 6.09 0.38 -2.15
N CYS A 125 6.61 -0.81 -2.44
CA CYS A 125 5.89 -2.07 -2.37
C CYS A 125 6.52 -3.03 -1.34
N PRO A 126 6.48 -2.71 -0.03
CA PRO A 126 7.09 -3.54 1.00
C PRO A 126 6.46 -4.92 1.09
N GLY A 127 7.23 -5.88 1.58
CA GLY A 127 6.75 -7.17 2.06
C GLY A 127 6.21 -7.07 3.48
N ALA A 128 6.26 -8.19 4.20
CA ALA A 128 5.91 -8.20 5.62
C ALA A 128 6.85 -7.29 6.41
N THR A 129 6.28 -6.31 7.10
CA THR A 129 7.01 -5.30 7.89
C THR A 129 6.55 -5.38 9.35
N ASP A 130 7.49 -5.24 10.26
CA ASP A 130 7.20 -5.17 11.69
C ASP A 130 6.65 -3.79 12.05
N SER A 131 5.35 -3.65 11.92
CA SER A 131 4.62 -2.40 12.13
C SER A 131 3.24 -2.68 12.72
N ASN A 132 2.55 -1.63 13.14
CA ASN A 132 1.17 -1.75 13.65
C ASN A 132 0.15 -2.23 12.58
N PHE A 133 0.51 -2.15 11.30
CA PHE A 133 -0.30 -2.68 10.19
C PHE A 133 -0.72 -4.14 10.42
N ARG A 134 0.22 -4.98 10.90
CA ARG A 134 -0.04 -6.40 11.16
C ARG A 134 -1.06 -6.60 12.29
N ASN A 135 -1.02 -5.76 13.33
CA ASN A 135 -1.99 -5.82 14.42
C ASN A 135 -3.38 -5.43 13.95
N ILE A 136 -3.50 -4.29 13.25
CA ILE A 136 -4.76 -3.81 12.67
C ILE A 136 -5.33 -4.84 11.68
N ALA A 137 -4.48 -5.37 10.82
CA ALA A 137 -4.87 -6.41 9.87
C ALA A 137 -5.34 -7.70 10.57
N SER A 138 -4.70 -8.07 11.68
CA SER A 138 -5.10 -9.21 12.49
C SER A 138 -6.47 -8.98 13.15
N GLU A 139 -6.68 -7.83 13.78
CA GLU A 139 -7.93 -7.47 14.44
C GLU A 139 -9.11 -7.49 13.45
N LYS A 140 -8.87 -7.02 12.23
CA LYS A 140 -9.86 -6.94 11.16
C LYS A 140 -9.95 -8.21 10.27
N SER A 141 -9.36 -9.32 10.69
CA SER A 141 -9.28 -10.58 9.93
C SER A 141 -9.88 -11.75 10.71
N SER A 142 -9.89 -12.96 10.09
CA SER A 142 -10.43 -14.15 10.72
C SER A 142 -9.66 -14.55 11.99
N GLU A 143 -10.35 -15.17 12.96
CA GLU A 143 -9.75 -15.64 14.23
C GLU A 143 -8.55 -16.57 14.03
N ARG A 144 -8.56 -17.36 12.96
CA ARG A 144 -7.44 -18.22 12.62
C ARG A 144 -6.18 -17.43 12.24
N LEU A 145 -6.34 -16.35 11.48
CA LEU A 145 -5.22 -15.48 11.13
C LEU A 145 -4.66 -14.78 12.39
N LYS A 146 -5.52 -14.34 13.30
CA LYS A 146 -5.11 -13.76 14.59
C LYS A 146 -4.20 -14.72 15.37
N LYS A 147 -4.63 -15.96 15.55
CA LYS A 147 -3.84 -17.01 16.22
C LYS A 147 -2.50 -17.28 15.53
N ARG A 148 -2.49 -17.26 14.18
CA ARG A 148 -1.26 -17.47 13.42
C ARG A 148 -0.28 -16.30 13.56
N ILE A 149 -0.76 -15.06 13.47
CA ILE A 149 0.09 -13.87 13.62
C ILE A 149 0.72 -13.88 15.01
N SER A 150 -0.04 -14.23 16.06
CA SER A 150 0.51 -14.41 17.40
C SER A 150 1.63 -15.45 17.40
N LYS A 151 1.37 -16.63 16.87
CA LYS A 151 2.37 -17.72 16.80
C LYS A 151 3.63 -17.30 16.03
N MET A 152 3.47 -16.60 14.91
CA MET A 152 4.62 -16.11 14.14
C MET A 152 5.47 -15.10 14.89
N LYS A 153 4.85 -14.26 15.73
CA LYS A 153 5.59 -13.35 16.66
C LYS A 153 6.37 -14.13 17.70
N ASP A 154 5.76 -15.13 18.30
CA ASP A 154 6.40 -16.01 19.32
C ASP A 154 7.58 -16.78 18.71
N GLU A 155 7.51 -17.13 17.43
CA GLU A 155 8.57 -17.80 16.66
C GLU A 155 9.64 -16.83 16.10
N GLY A 156 9.56 -15.53 16.38
CA GLY A 156 10.51 -14.51 15.91
C GLY A 156 10.38 -14.12 14.43
N HIS A 157 9.28 -14.49 13.77
CA HIS A 157 9.02 -14.13 12.37
C HIS A 157 8.31 -12.77 12.28
N VAL A 158 9.06 -11.70 12.48
CA VAL A 158 8.48 -10.34 12.57
C VAL A 158 8.47 -9.55 11.26
N GLY A 159 9.13 -10.01 10.22
CA GLY A 159 9.29 -9.26 8.96
C GLY A 159 10.48 -8.30 8.99
N ASP A 160 10.56 -7.42 8.00
CA ASP A 160 11.59 -6.38 7.95
C ASP A 160 11.26 -5.24 8.92
N SER A 161 12.28 -4.59 9.49
CA SER A 161 12.06 -3.43 10.37
C SER A 161 11.51 -2.23 9.61
N CYS A 162 10.70 -1.40 10.26
CA CYS A 162 10.22 -0.13 9.70
C CYS A 162 11.38 0.76 9.24
N ASP A 163 12.46 0.85 10.02
CA ASP A 163 13.63 1.67 9.71
C ASP A 163 14.29 1.24 8.39
N ARG A 164 14.43 -0.06 8.19
CA ARG A 164 14.98 -0.58 6.94
C ARG A 164 14.07 -0.28 5.75
N VAL A 165 12.77 -0.56 5.88
CA VAL A 165 11.80 -0.33 4.82
C VAL A 165 11.72 1.15 4.45
N SER A 166 11.67 2.03 5.43
CA SER A 166 11.62 3.48 5.19
C SER A 166 12.92 4.00 4.56
N LYS A 167 14.08 3.57 5.04
CA LYS A 167 15.38 3.94 4.47
C LYS A 167 15.50 3.52 3.00
N GLU A 168 15.25 2.25 2.69
CA GLU A 168 15.31 1.74 1.32
C GLU A 168 14.28 2.42 0.40
N THR A 169 13.10 2.81 0.94
CA THR A 169 12.09 3.58 0.21
C THR A 169 12.59 4.98 -0.12
N LEU A 170 13.11 5.72 0.86
CA LEU A 170 13.60 7.08 0.65
C LEU A 170 14.83 7.12 -0.29
N GLU A 171 15.77 6.18 -0.13
CA GLU A 171 16.91 6.05 -1.03
C GLU A 171 16.47 5.80 -2.49
N ALA A 172 15.48 4.92 -2.70
CA ALA A 172 14.94 4.66 -4.03
C ALA A 172 14.22 5.88 -4.62
N PHE A 173 13.50 6.64 -3.80
CA PHE A 173 12.85 7.88 -4.22
C PHE A 173 13.87 8.95 -4.63
N LEU A 174 14.93 9.13 -3.86
CA LEU A 174 16.02 10.05 -4.19
C LEU A 174 16.73 9.66 -5.48
N GLN A 175 16.86 8.35 -5.77
CA GLN A 175 17.38 7.82 -7.03
C GLN A 175 16.34 7.88 -8.19
N ASN A 176 15.19 8.49 -7.97
CA ASN A 176 14.12 8.63 -8.96
C ASN A 176 13.65 7.30 -9.56
N LYS A 177 13.57 6.23 -8.77
CA LYS A 177 13.05 4.92 -9.24
C LYS A 177 11.55 4.98 -9.47
N HIS A 178 11.05 4.11 -10.36
CA HIS A 178 9.62 3.97 -10.65
C HIS A 178 8.87 3.31 -9.49
N TYR A 179 9.43 2.24 -8.98
CA TYR A 179 9.00 1.58 -7.76
C TYR A 179 10.18 0.96 -7.03
N VAL A 180 9.96 0.61 -5.79
CA VAL A 180 10.88 -0.18 -4.98
C VAL A 180 10.14 -1.30 -4.24
N VAL A 181 10.80 -2.43 -4.05
CA VAL A 181 10.30 -3.54 -3.23
C VAL A 181 11.27 -3.70 -2.05
N PRO A 182 11.12 -2.88 -1.01
CA PRO A 182 12.06 -2.87 0.10
C PRO A 182 11.93 -4.13 0.95
N GLY A 183 13.00 -4.45 1.64
CA GLY A 183 13.11 -5.60 2.51
C GLY A 183 13.77 -6.82 1.85
N LYS A 184 14.34 -7.68 2.68
CA LYS A 184 15.18 -8.79 2.25
C LYS A 184 14.38 -9.86 1.49
N GLY A 185 14.73 -10.08 0.23
CA GLY A 185 14.14 -11.14 -0.61
C GLY A 185 12.70 -10.87 -1.10
N ASN A 186 12.14 -9.68 -0.85
CA ASN A 186 10.78 -9.33 -1.27
C ASN A 186 10.67 -9.10 -2.79
N SER A 187 11.76 -8.73 -3.46
CA SER A 187 11.80 -8.49 -4.92
C SER A 187 11.34 -9.71 -5.75
N LYS A 188 11.45 -10.93 -5.20
CA LYS A 188 10.94 -12.15 -5.84
C LYS A 188 9.44 -12.07 -6.17
N PHE A 189 8.63 -11.36 -5.36
CA PHE A 189 7.20 -11.22 -5.61
C PHE A 189 6.91 -10.36 -6.85
N ALA A 190 7.73 -9.34 -7.11
CA ALA A 190 7.64 -8.55 -8.34
C ALA A 190 8.15 -9.33 -9.58
N PHE A 191 9.08 -10.26 -9.38
CA PHE A 191 9.69 -11.01 -10.47
C PHE A 191 8.89 -12.26 -10.88
N LEU A 192 8.25 -12.93 -9.91
CA LEU A 192 7.53 -14.19 -10.12
C LEU A 192 6.48 -14.12 -11.26
N PRO A 193 5.62 -13.08 -11.35
CA PRO A 193 4.63 -12.97 -12.43
C PRO A 193 5.22 -12.70 -13.82
N ARG A 194 6.51 -12.38 -13.90
CA ARG A 194 7.21 -12.15 -15.19
C ARG A 194 7.73 -13.44 -15.83
N ILE A 195 7.91 -14.48 -15.02
CA ILE A 195 8.48 -15.77 -15.48
C ILE A 195 7.49 -16.93 -15.41
N LEU A 196 6.44 -16.82 -14.61
CA LEU A 196 5.41 -17.85 -14.50
C LEU A 196 4.10 -17.39 -15.12
N SER A 197 3.33 -18.34 -15.67
CA SER A 197 1.97 -18.04 -16.11
C SER A 197 1.10 -17.58 -14.95
N ARG A 198 0.13 -16.71 -15.24
CA ARG A 198 -0.79 -16.16 -14.24
C ARG A 198 -1.50 -17.27 -13.45
N ALA A 199 -1.86 -18.39 -14.10
CA ALA A 199 -2.47 -19.54 -13.45
C ALA A 199 -1.54 -20.23 -12.45
N ARG A 200 -0.24 -20.36 -12.78
CA ARG A 200 0.75 -20.92 -11.84
C ARG A 200 0.98 -20.02 -10.64
N VAL A 201 1.09 -18.71 -10.86
CA VAL A 201 1.21 -17.73 -9.77
C VAL A 201 0.00 -17.83 -8.84
N LEU A 202 -1.21 -17.83 -9.39
CA LEU A 202 -2.45 -17.97 -8.60
C LEU A 202 -2.48 -19.26 -7.78
N LYS A 203 -2.04 -20.38 -8.37
CA LYS A 203 -1.97 -21.65 -7.64
C LYS A 203 -0.98 -21.60 -6.48
N ILE A 204 0.22 -21.08 -6.70
CA ILE A 204 1.26 -20.98 -5.66
C ILE A 204 0.78 -20.09 -4.50
N THR A 205 0.27 -18.91 -4.81
CA THR A 205 -0.25 -17.99 -3.79
C THR A 205 -1.47 -18.57 -3.08
N GLY A 206 -2.39 -19.17 -3.83
CA GLY A 206 -3.58 -19.82 -3.27
C GLY A 206 -3.23 -20.95 -2.31
N ASP A 207 -2.38 -21.88 -2.70
CA ASP A 207 -1.96 -23.01 -1.86
C ASP A 207 -1.22 -22.52 -0.59
N THR A 208 -0.44 -21.43 -0.71
CA THR A 208 0.25 -20.83 0.44
C THR A 208 -0.74 -20.23 1.43
N PHE A 209 -1.68 -19.42 0.96
CA PHE A 209 -2.62 -18.71 1.84
C PHE A 209 -3.75 -19.62 2.34
N LYS A 210 -4.18 -20.64 1.55
CA LYS A 210 -5.18 -21.62 1.98
C LYS A 210 -4.79 -22.32 3.28
N LYS A 211 -3.54 -22.73 3.42
CA LYS A 211 -3.03 -23.35 4.65
C LYS A 211 -3.15 -22.46 5.88
N HIS A 212 -3.37 -21.18 5.69
CA HIS A 212 -3.30 -20.15 6.71
C HIS A 212 -4.64 -19.49 7.03
N THR A 213 -5.57 -19.50 6.08
CA THR A 213 -6.83 -18.73 6.18
C THR A 213 -8.08 -19.56 5.93
N ALA A 214 -7.99 -20.72 5.27
CA ALA A 214 -9.14 -21.57 4.94
C ALA A 214 -9.16 -22.85 5.80
N SER A 215 -10.06 -22.92 6.71
CA SER A 215 -10.79 -24.06 7.25
C SER A 215 -11.62 -23.64 8.46
#